data_be30c8f0b5261c47cb61e81bbd9fa73e
#
_entry.id   be30c8f0b5261c47cb61e81bbd9fa73e
#
_cell.length_a   1.000
_cell.length_b   1.000
_cell.length_c   1.000
_cell.angle_alpha   90.00
_cell.angle_beta   90.00
_cell.angle_gamma   90.00
#
_symmetry.space_group_name_H-M   'P 1'
#
loop_
_entity.id
_entity.type
_entity.pdbx_description
1 polymer ?
#
loop_
_entity_poly.entity_id
_entity_poly.type
_entity_poly.pdbx_seq_one_letter_code
_entity_poly.pdbx_strand_id
1 'polypeptide(L)'
;GKSSLRFSIAEKAGISRDRIVYLDAPLLDFPDFFMPDVKDGRTNNAYHSRWMLDSDKPVLYMVDEIGKMQGVTKPMITRFLLERTVSDAPIPKGSLVFATSNLTTDGVGDAFPAHMNNRVATLEIIKPDHESVVQFGTTHGMNGTLVYFVRENPELCQSYRDLDDEQLNTNKYIFNPRTNTKHFVSNRSLWFASKILDRMEDNKLSRSQAMTQLVGTIGAPATAELWATVELADSLPSRKSXYTDPSNARVPDSMASQLLLATRLASGLDDDTADATTTYMSRLQAEIQAVTGRXIFKSKPTIAMRSKVMRDWTKTFVSEYI
;
A
#
# COMPACT_ATOMS: atom_id res chain seq x y z
N GLY A 1 1.02 -2.25 -3.60
CA GLY A 1 1.06 -2.59 -5.01
C GLY A 1 0.40 -3.92 -5.29
N LYS A 2 0.51 -4.38 -6.55
CA LYS A 2 -0.17 -5.62 -6.96
C LYS A 2 0.27 -6.83 -6.12
N SER A 3 1.54 -6.92 -5.78
CA SER A 3 2.04 -8.06 -5.00
C SER A 3 1.44 -8.11 -3.60
N SER A 4 1.06 -6.97 -3.04
CA SER A 4 0.47 -6.93 -1.70
C SER A 4 -0.98 -7.37 -1.66
N LEU A 5 -1.63 -7.48 -2.83
CA LEU A 5 -3.04 -7.88 -2.89
C LEU A 5 -3.28 -9.24 -2.25
N ARG A 6 -2.26 -10.12 -2.28
CA ARG A 6 -2.45 -11.47 -1.74
C ARG A 6 -2.84 -11.45 -0.27
N PHE A 7 -2.31 -10.51 0.49
CA PHE A 7 -2.64 -10.45 1.92
C PHE A 7 -4.06 -9.96 2.16
N SER A 8 -4.49 -8.95 1.42
CA SER A 8 -5.85 -8.41 1.56
C SER A 8 -6.90 -9.43 1.11
N ILE A 9 -6.63 -10.11 -0.01
CA ILE A 9 -7.57 -11.09 -0.54
C ILE A 9 -7.67 -12.28 0.41
N ALA A 10 -6.53 -12.75 0.94
CA ALA A 10 -6.54 -13.87 1.87
C ALA A 10 -7.35 -13.54 3.12
N GLU A 11 -7.16 -12.35 3.66
CA GLU A 11 -7.88 -11.93 4.86
C GLU A 11 -9.39 -11.94 4.61
N LYS A 12 -9.82 -11.38 3.49
CA LYS A 12 -11.26 -11.32 3.18
C LYS A 12 -11.84 -12.70 2.89
N ALA A 13 -11.03 -13.61 2.38
CA ALA A 13 -11.48 -14.97 2.06
C ALA A 13 -11.38 -15.92 3.24
N GLY A 14 -10.82 -15.48 4.36
CA GLY A 14 -10.65 -16.34 5.52
C GLY A 14 -9.52 -17.34 5.38
N ILE A 15 -8.54 -17.04 4.53
CA ILE A 15 -7.36 -17.90 4.31
C ILE A 15 -6.21 -17.32 5.14
N SER A 16 -5.62 -18.14 6.01
CA SER A 16 -4.54 -17.69 6.86
C SER A 16 -3.27 -17.45 6.04
N ARG A 17 -2.37 -16.62 6.57
CA ARG A 17 -1.16 -16.25 5.84
C ARG A 17 -0.25 -17.42 5.52
N ASP A 18 -0.28 -18.47 6.32
CA ASP A 18 0.55 -19.65 6.05
C ASP A 18 0.04 -20.47 4.89
N ARG A 19 -1.14 -20.15 4.35
CA ARG A 19 -1.67 -20.82 3.16
C ARG A 19 -1.72 -19.87 1.96
N ILE A 20 -0.84 -18.89 1.92
CA ILE A 20 -0.65 -18.05 0.74
C ILE A 20 0.58 -18.55 0.00
N VAL A 21 0.40 -18.90 -1.27
CA VAL A 21 1.49 -19.31 -2.14
C VAL A 21 1.76 -18.18 -3.13
N TYR A 22 2.93 -17.59 -3.03
CA TYR A 22 3.34 -16.51 -3.92
C TYR A 22 4.31 -17.07 -4.95
N LEU A 23 3.97 -16.92 -6.22
CA LEU A 23 4.76 -17.44 -7.32
C LEU A 23 5.25 -16.26 -8.16
N ASP A 24 6.55 -16.04 -8.16
CA ASP A 24 7.16 -15.02 -9.00
C ASP A 24 7.39 -15.66 -10.37
N ALA A 25 6.42 -15.48 -11.27
CA ALA A 25 6.35 -16.26 -12.48
C ALA A 25 7.64 -16.26 -13.32
N PRO A 26 8.30 -15.10 -13.53
CA PRO A 26 9.51 -15.11 -14.35
C PRO A 26 10.66 -15.94 -13.75
N LEU A 27 10.64 -16.19 -12.46
CA LEU A 27 11.69 -16.93 -11.77
C LEU A 27 11.42 -18.42 -11.68
N LEU A 28 10.22 -18.87 -12.07
CA LEU A 28 9.89 -20.29 -11.99
C LEU A 28 10.64 -21.09 -13.06
N ASP A 29 11.10 -22.26 -12.64
CA ASP A 29 11.73 -23.22 -13.53
C ASP A 29 11.03 -24.56 -13.37
N PHE A 30 11.35 -25.49 -14.25
CA PHE A 30 10.66 -26.78 -14.27
C PHE A 30 10.63 -27.46 -12.89
N PRO A 31 11.78 -27.61 -12.19
CA PRO A 31 11.75 -28.28 -10.88
C PRO A 31 10.92 -27.59 -9.82
N ASP A 32 10.55 -26.33 -10.03
CA ASP A 32 9.66 -25.66 -9.10
C ASP A 32 8.25 -26.22 -9.14
N PHE A 33 7.91 -26.96 -10.21
CA PHE A 33 6.60 -27.58 -10.34
C PHE A 33 6.64 -29.02 -9.85
N PHE A 34 7.48 -29.87 -10.48
CA PHE A 34 7.59 -31.26 -10.07
C PHE A 34 8.88 -31.84 -10.65
N MET A 35 9.23 -33.01 -10.14
CA MET A 35 10.35 -33.81 -10.65
C MET A 35 9.88 -35.24 -10.82
N PRO A 36 10.41 -35.93 -11.82
CA PRO A 36 10.09 -37.34 -11.96
C PRO A 36 10.59 -38.16 -10.77
N ASP A 37 9.80 -39.12 -10.37
CA ASP A 37 10.14 -40.04 -9.30
C ASP A 37 9.85 -41.44 -9.80
N VAL A 38 10.90 -42.24 -9.98
CA VAL A 38 10.78 -43.60 -10.50
C VAL A 38 10.70 -44.57 -9.33
N LYS A 39 9.61 -45.33 -9.27
CA LYS A 39 9.40 -46.28 -8.19
C LYS A 39 8.62 -47.48 -8.71
N ASP A 40 9.11 -48.67 -8.43
CA ASP A 40 8.46 -49.92 -8.84
C ASP A 40 8.20 -49.98 -10.35
N GLY A 41 9.18 -49.52 -11.14
CA GLY A 41 9.08 -49.56 -12.59
C GLY A 41 8.15 -48.55 -13.20
N ARG A 42 7.67 -47.59 -12.40
CA ARG A 42 6.76 -46.56 -12.87
C ARG A 42 7.36 -45.17 -12.62
N THR A 43 7.06 -44.25 -13.51
CA THR A 43 7.46 -42.86 -13.34
C THR A 43 6.28 -42.09 -12.80
N ASN A 44 6.48 -41.42 -11.68
CA ASN A 44 5.48 -40.59 -11.03
C ASN A 44 6.02 -39.16 -10.93
N ASN A 45 5.17 -38.23 -10.52
CA ASN A 45 5.56 -36.86 -10.30
C ASN A 45 5.65 -36.59 -8.81
N ALA A 46 6.81 -36.06 -8.38
CA ALA A 46 6.99 -35.57 -7.01
C ALA A 46 6.84 -34.07 -7.06
N TYR A 47 5.72 -33.55 -6.58
CA TYR A 47 5.39 -32.13 -6.69
C TYR A 47 6.10 -31.31 -5.63
N HIS A 48 6.56 -30.15 -6.01
CA HIS A 48 7.27 -29.30 -5.07
C HIS A 48 6.31 -28.87 -3.94
N SER A 49 6.82 -28.90 -2.73
CA SER A 49 6.00 -28.63 -1.55
C SER A 49 5.41 -27.22 -1.52
N ARG A 50 6.00 -26.28 -2.27
CA ARG A 50 5.47 -24.91 -2.30
C ARG A 50 4.02 -24.83 -2.76
N TRP A 51 3.55 -25.83 -3.51
CA TRP A 51 2.19 -25.81 -4.05
C TRP A 51 1.15 -26.21 -3.02
N MET A 52 1.58 -26.74 -1.88
CA MET A 52 0.67 -27.11 -0.79
C MET A 52 -0.48 -28.01 -1.26
N LEU A 53 -0.17 -28.94 -2.14
CA LEU A 53 -1.22 -29.78 -2.74
C LEU A 53 -1.89 -30.71 -1.74
N ASP A 54 -1.23 -31.00 -0.61
CA ASP A 54 -1.79 -31.88 0.41
C ASP A 54 -2.56 -31.11 1.50
N SER A 55 -2.76 -29.82 1.33
CA SER A 55 -3.53 -29.05 2.29
C SER A 55 -4.99 -29.51 2.32
N ASP A 56 -5.56 -29.63 3.51
CA ASP A 56 -6.98 -29.94 3.66
C ASP A 56 -7.86 -28.69 3.70
N LYS A 57 -7.26 -27.53 3.56
CA LYS A 57 -7.97 -26.24 3.56
C LYS A 57 -7.62 -25.46 2.32
N PRO A 58 -8.47 -24.49 1.94
CA PRO A 58 -8.18 -23.65 0.76
C PRO A 58 -6.86 -22.90 0.87
N VAL A 59 -6.21 -22.76 -0.26
CA VAL A 59 -4.93 -22.07 -0.41
C VAL A 59 -5.16 -20.92 -1.38
N LEU A 60 -4.47 -19.80 -1.15
CA LEU A 60 -4.50 -18.67 -2.09
C LEU A 60 -3.21 -18.70 -2.90
N TYR A 61 -3.36 -18.79 -4.23
CA TYR A 61 -2.22 -18.78 -5.15
C TYR A 61 -2.19 -17.46 -5.89
N MET A 62 -1.07 -16.77 -5.80
CA MET A 62 -0.85 -15.57 -6.59
C MET A 62 0.32 -15.78 -7.53
N VAL A 63 0.06 -15.66 -8.84
CA VAL A 63 1.08 -15.75 -9.87
C VAL A 63 1.43 -14.32 -10.31
N ASP A 64 2.60 -13.86 -9.92
CA ASP A 64 2.98 -12.46 -10.13
C ASP A 64 3.79 -12.31 -11.42
N GLU A 65 3.52 -11.25 -12.16
CA GLU A 65 4.23 -10.88 -13.38
C GLU A 65 4.16 -11.95 -14.46
N ILE A 66 2.96 -12.41 -14.72
CA ILE A 66 2.78 -13.51 -15.67
C ILE A 66 3.18 -13.13 -17.10
N GLY A 67 3.12 -11.85 -17.45
CA GLY A 67 3.50 -11.38 -18.78
C GLY A 67 4.98 -11.50 -19.08
N LYS A 68 5.81 -11.70 -18.06
CA LYS A 68 7.25 -11.84 -18.24
C LYS A 68 7.71 -13.29 -18.32
N MET A 69 6.80 -14.23 -18.28
CA MET A 69 7.17 -15.65 -18.36
C MET A 69 7.61 -16.03 -19.74
N GLN A 70 8.56 -16.95 -19.80
CA GLN A 70 9.09 -17.48 -21.06
C GLN A 70 9.40 -18.96 -20.88
N GLY A 71 9.57 -19.64 -22.01
CA GLY A 71 10.06 -21.00 -22.01
C GLY A 71 9.04 -22.02 -21.63
N VAL A 72 9.53 -23.14 -21.09
CA VAL A 72 8.70 -24.31 -20.83
C VAL A 72 7.72 -24.10 -19.69
N THR A 73 7.99 -23.16 -18.80
CA THR A 73 7.08 -22.94 -17.66
C THR A 73 5.83 -22.16 -18.03
N LYS A 74 5.85 -21.45 -19.14
CA LYS A 74 4.71 -20.65 -19.58
C LYS A 74 3.46 -21.53 -19.82
N PRO A 75 3.54 -22.63 -20.60
CA PRO A 75 2.37 -23.49 -20.73
C PRO A 75 1.94 -24.14 -19.41
N MET A 76 2.90 -24.41 -18.53
CA MET A 76 2.58 -25.03 -17.25
C MET A 76 1.73 -24.11 -16.36
N ILE A 77 2.12 -22.83 -16.30
CA ILE A 77 1.34 -21.85 -15.55
C ILE A 77 0.02 -21.57 -16.23
N THR A 78 0.00 -21.54 -17.55
CA THR A 78 -1.26 -21.37 -18.29
C THR A 78 -2.25 -22.47 -17.93
N ARG A 79 -1.80 -23.71 -17.91
CA ARG A 79 -2.66 -24.81 -17.53
C ARG A 79 -3.11 -24.67 -16.07
N PHE A 80 -2.20 -24.26 -15.18
CA PHE A 80 -2.55 -24.05 -13.78
C PHE A 80 -3.68 -23.03 -13.64
N LEU A 81 -3.58 -21.92 -14.34
CA LEU A 81 -4.60 -20.88 -14.25
C LEU A 81 -5.95 -21.33 -14.81
N LEU A 82 -5.93 -22.11 -15.90
CA LEU A 82 -7.16 -22.52 -16.56
C LEU A 82 -7.81 -23.73 -15.93
N GLU A 83 -7.01 -24.70 -15.49
CA GLU A 83 -7.53 -25.99 -15.04
C GLU A 83 -7.36 -26.20 -13.54
N ARG A 84 -6.66 -25.31 -12.86
CA ARG A 84 -6.44 -25.41 -11.42
C ARG A 84 -5.71 -26.70 -11.05
N THR A 85 -4.73 -27.04 -11.87
CA THR A 85 -3.88 -28.21 -11.64
C THR A 85 -2.42 -27.86 -11.83
N VAL A 86 -1.55 -28.48 -11.03
CA VAL A 86 -0.11 -28.45 -11.23
C VAL A 86 0.21 -29.72 -12.00
N SER A 87 0.44 -29.59 -13.31
CA SER A 87 0.47 -30.73 -14.21
C SER A 87 -0.86 -31.52 -14.05
N ASP A 88 -0.83 -32.72 -13.49
CA ASP A 88 -2.04 -33.54 -13.33
C ASP A 88 -2.67 -33.43 -11.95
N ALA A 89 -2.00 -32.78 -11.01
CA ALA A 89 -2.45 -32.78 -9.62
C ALA A 89 -3.37 -31.58 -9.34
N PRO A 90 -4.57 -31.80 -8.84
CA PRO A 90 -5.47 -30.69 -8.52
C PRO A 90 -5.03 -29.97 -7.27
N ILE A 91 -5.32 -28.65 -7.24
CA ILE A 91 -5.05 -27.86 -6.04
C ILE A 91 -6.14 -28.12 -5.00
N PRO A 92 -5.89 -27.77 -3.73
CA PRO A 92 -6.90 -28.02 -2.68
C PRO A 92 -8.24 -27.38 -3.00
N LYS A 93 -9.31 -28.06 -2.64
CA LYS A 93 -10.67 -27.63 -2.95
C LYS A 93 -10.95 -26.26 -2.30
N GLY A 94 -11.59 -25.39 -3.04
CA GLY A 94 -11.95 -24.07 -2.55
C GLY A 94 -10.84 -23.04 -2.64
N SER A 95 -9.69 -23.43 -3.20
CA SER A 95 -8.56 -22.49 -3.32
C SER A 95 -8.85 -21.38 -4.31
N LEU A 96 -8.20 -20.24 -4.09
CA LEU A 96 -8.31 -19.08 -4.96
C LEU A 96 -7.03 -18.93 -5.77
N VAL A 97 -7.19 -18.57 -7.03
CA VAL A 97 -6.04 -18.35 -7.93
C VAL A 97 -6.23 -17.02 -8.62
N PHE A 98 -5.20 -16.18 -8.60
CA PHE A 98 -5.19 -14.98 -9.44
C PHE A 98 -3.77 -14.70 -9.90
N ALA A 99 -3.67 -13.92 -10.98
CA ALA A 99 -2.39 -13.55 -11.56
C ALA A 99 -2.34 -12.05 -11.77
N THR A 100 -1.14 -11.52 -11.83
CA THR A 100 -0.94 -10.11 -12.15
C THR A 100 -0.03 -9.99 -13.37
N SER A 101 -0.18 -8.87 -14.07
CA SER A 101 0.67 -8.56 -15.21
C SER A 101 0.70 -7.05 -15.39
N ASN A 102 1.74 -6.55 -16.01
CA ASN A 102 1.78 -5.15 -16.42
C ASN A 102 1.14 -5.02 -17.79
N LEU A 103 0.66 -3.81 -18.09
CA LEU A 103 0.12 -3.53 -19.41
C LEU A 103 1.25 -3.58 -20.45
N THR A 104 0.90 -4.03 -21.66
CA THR A 104 1.88 -4.06 -22.74
C THR A 104 2.38 -2.66 -23.11
N THR A 105 1.56 -1.64 -22.87
CA THR A 105 1.95 -0.25 -23.11
C THR A 105 3.11 0.19 -22.23
N ASP A 106 3.36 -0.52 -21.16
CA ASP A 106 4.52 -0.21 -20.30
C ASP A 106 5.82 -0.76 -20.86
N GLY A 107 5.76 -1.45 -21.99
CA GLY A 107 6.93 -2.04 -22.62
C GLY A 107 7.50 -3.22 -21.85
N VAL A 108 6.68 -3.86 -21.04
CA VAL A 108 7.12 -4.93 -20.15
C VAL A 108 6.30 -6.19 -20.43
N GLY A 109 6.97 -7.18 -21.01
CA GLY A 109 6.38 -8.49 -21.19
C GLY A 109 5.28 -8.57 -22.23
N ASP A 110 4.85 -9.76 -22.49
CA ASP A 110 3.80 -10.06 -23.45
C ASP A 110 2.45 -10.15 -22.75
N ALA A 111 1.42 -9.74 -23.46
CA ALA A 111 0.07 -9.96 -22.97
C ALA A 111 -0.23 -11.45 -22.99
N PHE A 112 -1.27 -11.85 -22.27
CA PHE A 112 -1.83 -13.19 -22.38
C PHE A 112 -2.12 -13.50 -23.85
N PRO A 113 -1.90 -14.73 -24.27
CA PRO A 113 -2.37 -15.12 -25.59
C PRO A 113 -3.86 -14.83 -25.76
N ALA A 114 -4.26 -14.51 -26.98
CA ALA A 114 -5.63 -14.07 -27.23
C ALA A 114 -6.65 -15.12 -26.77
N HIS A 115 -6.34 -16.41 -26.95
CA HIS A 115 -7.27 -17.45 -26.57
C HIS A 115 -7.48 -17.55 -25.06
N MET A 116 -6.56 -16.99 -24.26
CA MET A 116 -6.70 -16.98 -22.80
C MET A 116 -7.64 -15.91 -22.33
N ASN A 117 -7.79 -14.83 -23.09
CA ASN A 117 -8.56 -13.68 -22.63
C ASN A 117 -10.03 -14.01 -22.42
N ASN A 118 -10.55 -15.02 -23.10
CA ASN A 118 -11.94 -15.43 -22.91
C ASN A 118 -12.13 -16.36 -21.69
N ARG A 119 -11.04 -16.78 -21.08
CA ARG A 119 -11.10 -17.78 -20.01
C ARG A 119 -10.77 -17.20 -18.64
N VAL A 120 -10.36 -15.96 -18.59
CA VAL A 120 -10.06 -15.29 -17.32
C VAL A 120 -10.76 -13.94 -17.29
N ALA A 121 -11.13 -13.50 -16.11
CA ALA A 121 -11.63 -12.15 -15.90
C ALA A 121 -10.43 -11.24 -15.68
N THR A 122 -10.34 -10.19 -16.48
CA THR A 122 -9.23 -9.25 -16.40
C THR A 122 -9.70 -7.93 -15.83
N LEU A 123 -9.04 -7.50 -14.76
CA LEU A 123 -9.34 -6.23 -14.10
C LEU A 123 -8.14 -5.31 -14.24
N GLU A 124 -8.38 -4.13 -14.77
CA GLU A 124 -7.32 -3.13 -14.86
C GLU A 124 -7.26 -2.33 -13.56
N ILE A 125 -6.09 -2.35 -12.92
CA ILE A 125 -5.87 -1.61 -11.68
C ILE A 125 -5.35 -0.24 -12.04
N ILE A 126 -6.06 0.81 -11.66
CA ILE A 126 -5.62 2.17 -11.91
C ILE A 126 -4.86 2.70 -10.69
N LYS A 127 -4.02 3.71 -10.92
CA LYS A 127 -3.29 4.36 -9.84
C LYS A 127 -4.30 5.09 -8.95
N PRO A 128 -4.26 4.89 -7.63
CA PRO A 128 -5.21 5.57 -6.75
C PRO A 128 -4.96 7.07 -6.72
N ASP A 129 -6.04 7.85 -6.55
CA ASP A 129 -5.92 9.30 -6.43
C ASP A 129 -5.38 9.66 -5.04
N HIS A 130 -5.10 10.96 -4.86
CA HIS A 130 -4.45 11.38 -3.62
C HIS A 130 -5.34 11.20 -2.40
N GLU A 131 -6.65 11.34 -2.54
CA GLU A 131 -7.57 11.11 -1.42
C GLU A 131 -7.52 9.66 -0.95
N SER A 132 -7.47 8.74 -1.90
CA SER A 132 -7.34 7.31 -1.58
C SER A 132 -6.01 7.01 -0.91
N VAL A 133 -4.94 7.63 -1.38
CA VAL A 133 -3.62 7.44 -0.78
C VAL A 133 -3.59 7.98 0.65
N VAL A 134 -4.17 9.15 0.87
CA VAL A 134 -4.24 9.74 2.21
C VAL A 134 -5.05 8.84 3.16
N GLN A 135 -6.20 8.37 2.70
CA GLN A 135 -7.04 7.51 3.54
C GLN A 135 -6.34 6.19 3.86
N PHE A 136 -5.76 5.55 2.86
CA PHE A 136 -5.07 4.28 3.07
C PHE A 136 -3.86 4.48 3.98
N GLY A 137 -3.11 5.56 3.77
CA GLY A 137 -1.96 5.86 4.60
C GLY A 137 -2.33 6.08 6.06
N THR A 138 -3.41 6.83 6.29
CA THR A 138 -3.89 7.06 7.65
C THR A 138 -4.32 5.76 8.31
N THR A 139 -5.05 4.93 7.56
CA THR A 139 -5.51 3.64 8.07
C THR A 139 -4.35 2.74 8.51
N HIS A 140 -3.28 2.74 7.74
CA HIS A 140 -2.18 1.80 7.92
C HIS A 140 -0.94 2.40 8.55
N GLY A 141 -1.05 3.59 9.12
CA GLY A 141 0.03 4.16 9.93
C GLY A 141 1.18 4.76 9.12
N MET A 142 0.89 5.29 7.94
CA MET A 142 1.91 6.06 7.22
C MET A 142 2.32 7.27 8.06
N ASN A 143 3.59 7.63 8.01
CA ASN A 143 4.09 8.79 8.76
C ASN A 143 3.19 10.01 8.53
N GLY A 144 2.74 10.63 9.61
CA GLY A 144 1.74 11.68 9.51
C GLY A 144 2.21 12.93 8.79
N THR A 145 3.51 13.25 8.88
CA THR A 145 4.06 14.36 8.13
C THR A 145 3.95 14.09 6.63
N LEU A 146 4.22 12.84 6.24
CA LEU A 146 4.10 12.46 4.84
C LEU A 146 2.64 12.47 4.37
N VAL A 147 1.72 12.00 5.20
CA VAL A 147 0.29 12.03 4.86
C VAL A 147 -0.14 13.47 4.58
N TYR A 148 0.26 14.39 5.45
CA TYR A 148 -0.06 15.80 5.25
C TYR A 148 0.54 16.31 3.92
N PHE A 149 1.78 15.95 3.64
CA PHE A 149 2.44 16.34 2.42
C PHE A 149 1.68 15.88 1.17
N VAL A 150 1.22 14.64 1.19
CA VAL A 150 0.43 14.10 0.06
C VAL A 150 -0.89 14.84 -0.06
N ARG A 151 -1.56 15.09 1.07
CA ARG A 151 -2.84 15.81 1.05
C ARG A 151 -2.72 17.18 0.42
N GLU A 152 -1.65 17.88 0.74
CA GLU A 152 -1.45 19.26 0.27
C GLU A 152 -0.89 19.32 -1.15
N ASN A 153 -0.45 18.20 -1.70
CA ASN A 153 0.18 18.15 -3.01
C ASN A 153 -0.39 17.02 -3.85
N PRO A 154 -1.64 17.20 -4.35
CA PRO A 154 -2.29 16.12 -5.13
C PRO A 154 -1.50 15.66 -6.35
N GLU A 155 -0.67 16.52 -6.90
CA GLU A 155 0.12 16.19 -8.09
C GLU A 155 1.10 15.05 -7.83
N LEU A 156 1.42 14.77 -6.57
CA LEU A 156 2.27 13.61 -6.23
C LEU A 156 1.65 12.28 -6.65
N CYS A 157 0.33 12.25 -6.75
CA CYS A 157 -0.40 11.01 -7.02
C CYS A 157 -0.95 10.94 -8.45
N GLN A 158 -0.57 11.88 -9.32
CA GLN A 158 -0.98 11.83 -10.72
C GLN A 158 -0.25 10.71 -11.45
N SER A 159 -0.85 10.24 -12.53
CA SER A 159 -0.24 9.23 -13.40
C SER A 159 0.12 9.87 -14.74
N TYR A 160 1.28 9.50 -15.27
CA TYR A 160 1.69 9.99 -16.58
C TYR A 160 0.67 9.64 -17.67
N ARG A 161 -0.11 8.59 -17.44
CA ARG A 161 -1.12 8.15 -18.41
C ARG A 161 -2.28 9.12 -18.53
N ASP A 162 -2.51 9.91 -17.49
CA ASP A 162 -3.65 10.82 -17.44
C ASP A 162 -3.27 12.25 -17.82
N LEU A 163 -2.01 12.52 -18.14
CA LEU A 163 -1.50 13.87 -18.38
C LEU A 163 -1.08 14.03 -19.82
N ASP A 164 -1.29 15.24 -20.37
CA ASP A 164 -0.72 15.58 -21.66
C ASP A 164 0.77 15.90 -21.50
N ASP A 165 1.45 16.16 -22.64
CA ASP A 165 2.90 16.36 -22.62
C ASP A 165 3.29 17.55 -21.76
N GLU A 166 2.53 18.65 -21.85
CA GLU A 166 2.86 19.85 -21.09
C GLU A 166 2.68 19.61 -19.61
N GLN A 167 1.59 18.98 -19.22
CA GLN A 167 1.31 18.67 -17.82
C GLN A 167 2.38 17.74 -17.26
N LEU A 168 2.78 16.75 -18.03
CA LEU A 168 3.78 15.78 -17.58
C LEU A 168 5.14 16.44 -17.42
N ASN A 169 5.52 17.35 -18.33
CA ASN A 169 6.79 18.06 -18.21
C ASN A 169 6.82 18.99 -16.99
N THR A 170 5.67 19.49 -16.59
CA THR A 170 5.56 20.36 -15.41
C THR A 170 5.65 19.56 -14.10
N ASN A 171 5.09 18.34 -14.08
CA ASN A 171 5.08 17.54 -12.86
C ASN A 171 6.39 16.77 -12.73
N LYS A 172 7.30 17.29 -11.93
CA LYS A 172 8.62 16.70 -11.75
C LYS A 172 8.67 15.62 -10.67
N TYR A 173 7.54 15.32 -10.05
CA TYR A 173 7.51 14.37 -8.95
C TYR A 173 7.30 12.93 -9.39
N ILE A 174 6.55 12.71 -10.47
CA ILE A 174 6.10 11.39 -10.87
C ILE A 174 6.94 10.83 -12.01
N PHE A 175 6.74 9.54 -12.30
CA PHE A 175 7.43 8.89 -13.40
C PHE A 175 7.08 9.55 -14.73
N ASN A 176 8.10 9.85 -15.50
CA ASN A 176 7.97 10.38 -16.85
C ASN A 176 8.74 9.45 -17.79
N PRO A 177 8.04 8.68 -18.64
CA PRO A 177 8.72 7.72 -19.50
C PRO A 177 9.67 8.35 -20.51
N ARG A 178 9.46 9.62 -20.84
CA ARG A 178 10.32 10.31 -21.81
C ARG A 178 11.69 10.64 -21.24
N THR A 179 11.75 11.01 -19.96
CA THR A 179 13.01 11.35 -19.32
C THR A 179 13.61 10.18 -18.57
N ASN A 180 12.88 9.08 -18.47
CA ASN A 180 13.33 7.87 -17.79
C ASN A 180 13.80 8.19 -16.37
N THR A 181 12.95 8.88 -15.63
CA THR A 181 13.25 9.32 -14.27
C THR A 181 13.57 8.12 -13.39
N LYS A 182 14.68 8.16 -12.67
CA LYS A 182 15.11 7.05 -11.83
C LYS A 182 14.41 7.01 -10.48
N HIS A 183 14.28 8.16 -9.85
CA HIS A 183 13.68 8.26 -8.50
C HIS A 183 12.52 9.22 -8.57
N PHE A 184 11.36 8.74 -8.20
CA PHE A 184 10.12 9.51 -8.34
C PHE A 184 9.12 9.03 -7.31
N VAL A 185 8.03 9.79 -7.16
CA VAL A 185 6.97 9.44 -6.22
C VAL A 185 6.08 8.37 -6.82
N SER A 186 5.92 7.29 -6.09
CA SER A 186 4.97 6.21 -6.38
C SER A 186 4.43 5.74 -5.04
N ASN A 187 3.40 4.90 -5.07
CA ASN A 187 2.89 4.37 -3.80
C ASN A 187 3.97 3.59 -3.06
N ARG A 188 4.80 2.85 -3.80
CA ARG A 188 5.89 2.10 -3.18
C ARG A 188 6.91 3.04 -2.54
N SER A 189 7.34 4.06 -3.28
CA SER A 189 8.37 4.95 -2.75
C SER A 189 7.83 5.83 -1.61
N LEU A 190 6.53 6.13 -1.59
CA LEU A 190 5.94 6.83 -0.46
C LEU A 190 6.04 6.01 0.82
N TRP A 191 5.82 4.69 0.73
CA TRP A 191 5.94 3.85 1.93
C TRP A 191 7.39 3.74 2.39
N PHE A 192 8.34 3.71 1.47
CA PHE A 192 9.75 3.78 1.86
C PHE A 192 10.06 5.11 2.53
N ALA A 193 9.54 6.22 1.97
CA ALA A 193 9.74 7.54 2.58
C ALA A 193 9.13 7.60 3.97
N SER A 194 7.99 6.97 4.17
CA SER A 194 7.34 6.92 5.48
C SER A 194 8.26 6.28 6.52
N LYS A 195 8.88 5.17 6.16
CA LYS A 195 9.81 4.49 7.08
C LYS A 195 11.04 5.35 7.38
N ILE A 196 11.53 6.06 6.36
CA ILE A 196 12.69 6.93 6.56
C ILE A 196 12.34 8.05 7.55
N LEU A 197 11.17 8.68 7.37
CA LEU A 197 10.75 9.74 8.28
C LEU A 197 10.52 9.21 9.69
N ASP A 198 9.95 8.02 9.84
CA ASP A 198 9.76 7.42 11.15
C ASP A 198 11.10 7.22 11.85
N ARG A 199 12.09 6.70 11.13
CA ARG A 199 13.41 6.47 11.71
C ARG A 199 14.11 7.76 12.09
N MET A 200 13.90 8.82 11.30
CA MET A 200 14.43 10.13 11.65
C MET A 200 13.78 10.66 12.93
N GLU A 201 12.46 10.53 13.02
CA GLU A 201 11.74 10.98 14.22
C GLU A 201 12.11 10.18 15.46
N ASP A 202 12.49 8.91 15.28
CA ASP A 202 12.94 8.05 16.38
C ASP A 202 14.44 8.25 16.69
N ASN A 203 15.08 9.21 16.05
CA ASN A 203 16.51 9.51 16.23
C ASN A 203 17.43 8.37 15.80
N LYS A 204 16.99 7.53 14.87
CA LYS A 204 17.80 6.46 14.31
C LYS A 204 18.50 6.86 13.02
N LEU A 205 18.07 7.95 12.41
CA LEU A 205 18.73 8.57 11.28
C LEU A 205 18.88 10.06 11.58
N SER A 206 20.03 10.60 11.21
CA SER A 206 20.21 12.05 11.25
C SER A 206 19.37 12.70 10.14
N ARG A 207 19.18 14.01 10.23
CA ARG A 207 18.46 14.73 9.20
C ARG A 207 19.19 14.65 7.86
N SER A 208 20.50 14.72 7.86
CA SER A 208 21.29 14.61 6.65
C SER A 208 21.14 13.22 6.02
N GLN A 209 21.19 12.18 6.84
CA GLN A 209 21.01 10.80 6.36
C GLN A 209 19.61 10.61 5.77
N ALA A 210 18.60 11.11 6.47
CA ALA A 210 17.22 10.98 5.99
C ALA A 210 17.03 11.68 4.65
N MET A 211 17.54 12.92 4.53
CA MET A 211 17.43 13.65 3.28
C MET A 211 18.09 12.91 2.12
N THR A 212 19.28 12.37 2.36
CA THR A 212 20.00 11.62 1.33
C THR A 212 19.18 10.41 0.87
N GLN A 213 18.63 9.68 1.84
CA GLN A 213 17.81 8.51 1.50
C GLN A 213 16.52 8.88 0.80
N LEU A 214 15.90 9.99 1.18
CA LEU A 214 14.68 10.45 0.52
C LEU A 214 14.95 10.82 -0.94
N VAL A 215 16.06 11.50 -1.21
CA VAL A 215 16.41 11.84 -2.59
C VAL A 215 16.54 10.56 -3.43
N GLY A 216 17.11 9.51 -2.86
CA GLY A 216 17.27 8.25 -3.56
C GLY A 216 16.01 7.38 -3.57
N THR A 217 14.91 7.89 -3.04
CA THR A 217 13.66 7.14 -2.95
C THR A 217 12.53 7.84 -3.72
N ILE A 218 12.22 9.08 -3.33
CA ILE A 218 11.12 9.84 -3.97
C ILE A 218 11.64 10.90 -4.94
N GLY A 219 12.95 11.07 -5.04
CA GLY A 219 13.55 12.02 -5.94
C GLY A 219 13.82 13.36 -5.30
N ALA A 220 14.73 14.11 -5.90
CA ALA A 220 15.15 15.41 -5.36
C ALA A 220 14.02 16.44 -5.34
N PRO A 221 13.19 16.59 -6.39
CA PRO A 221 12.13 17.59 -6.33
C PRO A 221 11.14 17.37 -5.19
N ALA A 222 10.68 16.10 -5.01
CA ALA A 222 9.74 15.81 -3.94
C ALA A 222 10.39 15.95 -2.58
N THR A 223 11.65 15.57 -2.45
CA THR A 223 12.36 15.69 -1.17
C THR A 223 12.49 17.14 -0.76
N ALA A 224 12.85 18.02 -1.69
CA ALA A 224 12.99 19.44 -1.39
C ALA A 224 11.66 20.03 -0.89
N GLU A 225 10.56 19.64 -1.53
CA GLU A 225 9.25 20.14 -1.14
C GLU A 225 8.82 19.55 0.20
N LEU A 226 9.06 18.26 0.39
CA LEU A 226 8.72 17.59 1.66
C LEU A 226 9.47 18.23 2.83
N TRP A 227 10.69 18.67 2.59
CA TRP A 227 11.52 19.17 3.69
C TRP A 227 10.92 20.43 4.32
N ALA A 228 10.21 21.25 3.57
CA ALA A 228 9.49 22.38 4.15
C ALA A 228 8.45 21.89 5.17
N THR A 229 7.76 20.79 4.85
CA THR A 229 6.80 20.21 5.79
C THR A 229 7.50 19.64 7.01
N VAL A 230 8.65 18.99 6.81
CA VAL A 230 9.43 18.45 7.93
C VAL A 230 9.84 19.60 8.89
N GLU A 231 10.28 20.71 8.35
CA GLU A 231 10.66 21.86 9.16
C GLU A 231 9.46 22.43 9.91
N LEU A 232 8.29 22.48 9.27
CA LEU A 232 7.08 22.90 9.97
C LEU A 232 6.74 21.95 11.11
N ALA A 233 6.89 20.66 10.87
CA ALA A 233 6.62 19.66 11.91
C ALA A 233 7.54 19.81 13.12
N ASP A 234 8.78 20.27 12.89
CA ASP A 234 9.73 20.46 13.98
C ASP A 234 9.26 21.54 14.97
N SER A 235 8.43 22.47 14.51
CA SER A 235 7.94 23.55 15.36
C SER A 235 6.71 23.17 16.19
N LEU A 236 6.18 21.97 15.96
CA LEU A 236 4.96 21.51 16.64
C LEU A 236 5.25 20.92 18.01
N PRO A 237 4.27 20.94 18.93
CA PRO A 237 4.41 20.18 20.16
C PRO A 237 4.61 18.69 19.88
N SER A 238 5.36 18.03 20.74
CA SER A 238 5.59 16.60 20.59
C SER A 238 4.30 15.81 20.81
N ARG A 239 4.20 14.65 20.17
CA ARG A 239 3.05 13.78 20.39
C ARG A 239 2.99 13.33 21.86
N LYS A 240 4.14 13.16 22.50
CA LYS A 240 4.19 12.80 23.90
C LYS A 240 3.43 13.82 24.75
N SER A 241 3.63 15.12 24.51
CA SER A 241 2.91 16.14 25.27
C SER A 241 1.38 16.08 25.05
N UNK A 242 1.04 15.75 23.99
CA UNK A 242 -0.25 15.64 23.67
C UNK A 242 -0.89 14.56 24.33
N TYR A 243 -0.22 13.49 24.47
CA TYR A 243 -0.81 12.31 25.09
C TYR A 243 -0.79 12.40 26.63
N THR A 244 0.23 12.97 27.18
CA THR A 244 0.34 13.04 28.65
C THR A 244 -0.47 14.17 29.27
N ASP A 245 -0.69 15.25 28.54
CA ASP A 245 -1.47 16.38 29.05
C ASP A 245 -2.25 17.05 27.93
N PRO A 246 -3.23 16.35 27.37
CA PRO A 246 -3.93 16.90 26.19
C PRO A 246 -4.71 18.16 26.46
N SER A 247 -5.12 18.39 27.71
CA SER A 247 -5.89 19.58 28.05
C SER A 247 -5.05 20.84 28.07
N ASN A 248 -3.75 20.73 28.33
CA ASN A 248 -2.88 21.89 28.49
C ASN A 248 -1.77 21.98 27.47
N ALA A 249 -1.54 20.94 26.66
CA ALA A 249 -0.48 20.97 25.67
C ALA A 249 -0.71 22.14 24.69
N ARG A 250 0.38 22.73 24.24
CA ARG A 250 0.33 23.92 23.37
C ARG A 250 -0.46 23.64 22.10
N VAL A 251 -1.30 24.59 21.70
CA VAL A 251 -2.03 24.54 20.42
C VAL A 251 -1.35 25.52 19.47
N PRO A 252 -0.91 25.05 18.29
CA PRO A 252 -0.29 25.96 17.33
C PRO A 252 -1.25 27.03 16.86
N ASP A 253 -0.70 28.19 16.52
CA ASP A 253 -1.52 29.35 16.15
C ASP A 253 -2.10 29.24 14.74
N SER A 254 -1.32 28.74 13.77
CA SER A 254 -1.76 28.75 12.38
C SER A 254 -2.62 27.53 12.06
N MET A 255 -3.52 27.73 11.09
CA MET A 255 -4.36 26.63 10.63
C MET A 255 -3.53 25.52 10.00
N ALA A 256 -2.50 25.87 9.23
CA ALA A 256 -1.64 24.86 8.61
C ALA A 256 -0.94 24.01 9.66
N SER A 257 -0.42 24.63 10.72
CA SER A 257 0.25 23.90 11.79
C SER A 257 -0.74 23.00 12.53
N GLN A 258 -1.96 23.49 12.78
CA GLN A 258 -2.98 22.66 13.42
C GLN A 258 -3.35 21.46 12.55
N LEU A 259 -3.50 21.67 11.24
CA LEU A 259 -3.85 20.59 10.34
C LEU A 259 -2.73 19.54 10.27
N LEU A 260 -1.48 20.00 10.20
CA LEU A 260 -0.35 19.06 10.20
C LEU A 260 -0.32 18.24 11.47
N LEU A 261 -0.50 18.90 12.62
CA LEU A 261 -0.50 18.19 13.90
C LEU A 261 -1.66 17.20 13.99
N ALA A 262 -2.86 17.63 13.59
CA ALA A 262 -4.03 16.75 13.60
C ALA A 262 -3.83 15.55 12.68
N THR A 263 -3.22 15.76 11.52
CA THR A 263 -2.93 14.66 10.59
C THR A 263 -1.94 13.68 11.21
N ARG A 264 -0.94 14.18 11.91
CA ARG A 264 0.03 13.31 12.58
C ARG A 264 -0.64 12.49 13.70
N LEU A 265 -1.54 13.11 14.46
CA LEU A 265 -2.25 12.41 15.51
C LEU A 265 -3.20 11.36 14.93
N ALA A 266 -3.89 11.69 13.83
CA ALA A 266 -4.80 10.73 13.19
C ALA A 266 -4.04 9.53 12.64
N SER A 267 -2.91 9.77 12.00
CA SER A 267 -2.13 8.67 11.44
C SER A 267 -1.55 7.76 12.52
N GLY A 268 -1.15 8.33 13.65
CA GLY A 268 -0.62 7.56 14.77
C GLY A 268 -1.67 7.04 15.74
N LEU A 269 -2.94 7.22 15.42
CA LEU A 269 -4.03 6.88 16.34
C LEU A 269 -4.15 5.38 16.58
N ASP A 270 -4.30 5.00 17.84
CA ASP A 270 -4.60 3.63 18.23
C ASP A 270 -5.56 3.68 19.43
N ASP A 271 -5.92 2.50 19.94
CA ASP A 271 -6.87 2.43 21.06
C ASP A 271 -6.35 3.13 22.32
N ASP A 272 -5.03 3.09 22.53
CA ASP A 272 -4.44 3.68 23.74
C ASP A 272 -4.43 5.21 23.70
N THR A 273 -4.36 5.78 22.52
CA THR A 273 -4.22 7.24 22.37
C THR A 273 -5.53 7.93 21.99
N ALA A 274 -6.62 7.19 21.80
CA ALA A 274 -7.85 7.76 21.25
C ALA A 274 -8.44 8.85 22.15
N ASP A 275 -8.50 8.61 23.46
CA ASP A 275 -9.11 9.59 24.38
C ASP A 275 -8.29 10.87 24.45
N ALA A 276 -6.98 10.74 24.59
CA ALA A 276 -6.10 11.92 24.66
C ALA A 276 -6.12 12.70 23.35
N THR A 277 -6.11 11.97 22.22
CA THR A 277 -6.17 12.60 20.91
C THR A 277 -7.46 13.42 20.78
N THR A 278 -8.59 12.85 21.20
CA THR A 278 -9.87 13.54 21.09
C THR A 278 -9.88 14.79 21.96
N THR A 279 -9.38 14.67 23.20
CA THR A 279 -9.34 15.81 24.12
C THR A 279 -8.52 16.93 23.51
N TYR A 280 -7.36 16.61 22.94
CA TYR A 280 -6.52 17.63 22.35
C TYR A 280 -7.17 18.23 21.10
N MET A 281 -7.69 17.38 20.21
CA MET A 281 -8.29 17.88 18.97
C MET A 281 -9.50 18.76 19.19
N SER A 282 -10.20 18.55 20.28
CA SER A 282 -11.37 19.38 20.62
C SER A 282 -10.99 20.84 20.89
N ARG A 283 -9.71 21.13 21.06
CA ARG A 283 -9.22 22.49 21.31
C ARG A 283 -8.78 23.19 20.02
N LEU A 284 -8.77 22.48 18.89
CA LEU A 284 -8.33 23.03 17.61
C LEU A 284 -9.47 23.81 16.95
N GLN A 285 -9.16 24.52 15.89
CA GLN A 285 -10.15 25.27 15.13
C GLN A 285 -11.22 24.31 14.57
N ALA A 286 -12.44 24.82 14.50
CA ALA A 286 -13.59 23.99 14.12
C ALA A 286 -13.41 23.31 12.77
N GLU A 287 -12.83 24.01 11.81
CA GLU A 287 -12.60 23.44 10.47
C GLU A 287 -11.63 22.27 10.53
N ILE A 288 -10.60 22.39 11.37
CA ILE A 288 -9.61 21.32 11.54
C ILE A 288 -10.27 20.11 12.19
N GLN A 289 -11.10 20.34 13.20
CA GLN A 289 -11.83 19.26 13.87
C GLN A 289 -12.71 18.52 12.86
N ALA A 290 -13.45 19.26 12.03
CA ALA A 290 -14.37 18.64 11.09
C ALA A 290 -13.63 17.76 10.06
N VAL A 291 -12.57 18.30 9.47
CA VAL A 291 -11.79 17.56 8.47
C VAL A 291 -11.17 16.32 9.09
N THR A 292 -10.58 16.48 10.27
CA THR A 292 -9.87 15.37 10.94
C THR A 292 -10.84 14.34 11.48
N GLY A 293 -11.95 14.77 12.05
CA GLY A 293 -12.97 13.86 12.56
C GLY A 293 -13.51 12.95 11.45
N ARG A 294 -13.80 13.52 10.32
CA ARG A 294 -14.22 12.71 9.18
C ARG A 294 -13.14 11.75 8.70
N UNK A 295 -11.91 12.18 8.72
CA UNK A 295 -10.89 11.40 8.38
C UNK A 295 -10.74 10.28 9.18
N ILE A 296 -10.80 10.47 10.43
CA ILE A 296 -10.66 9.39 11.38
C ILE A 296 -11.80 8.37 11.26
N PHE A 297 -13.02 8.87 11.14
CA PHE A 297 -14.15 7.96 11.01
C PHE A 297 -14.04 7.06 9.78
N LYS A 298 -13.56 7.61 8.67
CA LYS A 298 -13.40 6.82 7.44
C LYS A 298 -12.20 5.87 7.51
N SER A 299 -11.13 6.32 8.14
CA SER A 299 -9.85 5.59 8.09
C SER A 299 -9.69 4.58 9.21
N LYS A 300 -10.24 4.90 10.38
CA LYS A 300 -10.07 4.05 11.58
C LYS A 300 -11.40 3.93 12.33
N PRO A 301 -12.44 3.46 11.65
CA PRO A 301 -13.78 3.42 12.28
C PRO A 301 -13.85 2.56 13.53
N THR A 302 -13.11 1.46 13.58
CA THR A 302 -13.14 0.58 14.74
C THR A 302 -12.62 1.31 15.98
N ILE A 303 -11.50 2.02 15.85
CA ILE A 303 -10.93 2.78 16.96
C ILE A 303 -11.89 3.90 17.38
N ALA A 304 -12.44 4.60 16.38
CA ALA A 304 -13.38 5.70 16.66
C ALA A 304 -14.60 5.24 17.44
N MET A 305 -15.09 4.03 17.13
CA MET A 305 -16.29 3.52 17.80
C MET A 305 -16.01 2.92 19.16
N ARG A 306 -14.80 2.43 19.40
CA ARG A 306 -14.45 1.84 20.72
C ARG A 306 -14.31 2.88 21.81
N SER A 307 -13.76 4.04 21.48
CA SER A 307 -13.59 5.11 22.46
C SER A 307 -14.89 5.92 22.54
N LYS A 308 -15.52 5.94 23.73
CA LYS A 308 -16.74 6.71 23.89
C LYS A 308 -16.50 8.20 23.61
N VAL A 309 -15.38 8.74 24.08
CA VAL A 309 -15.04 10.14 23.88
C VAL A 309 -14.89 10.44 22.38
N MET A 310 -14.14 9.61 21.67
CA MET A 310 -13.92 9.83 20.24
C MET A 310 -15.18 9.56 19.43
N ARG A 311 -15.95 8.54 19.81
CA ARG A 311 -17.20 8.24 19.13
C ARG A 311 -18.16 9.43 19.18
N ASP A 312 -18.32 10.00 20.35
CA ASP A 312 -19.21 11.16 20.50
C ASP A 312 -18.70 12.37 19.73
N TRP A 313 -17.38 12.57 19.75
CA TRP A 313 -16.77 13.69 19.03
C TRP A 313 -16.90 13.53 17.51
N THR A 314 -16.62 12.35 16.98
CA THR A 314 -16.70 12.12 15.52
C THR A 314 -18.13 12.21 15.01
N LYS A 315 -19.11 11.80 15.82
CA LYS A 315 -20.52 11.88 15.43
C LYS A 315 -20.94 13.31 15.11
N THR A 316 -20.32 14.28 15.76
CA THR A 316 -20.61 15.69 15.51
C THR A 316 -20.37 16.07 14.04
N PHE A 317 -19.41 15.40 13.40
CA PHE A 317 -18.98 15.77 12.05
C PHE A 317 -19.46 14.81 10.97
N VAL A 318 -19.99 13.66 11.34
CA VAL A 318 -20.39 12.62 10.37
C VAL A 318 -21.89 12.62 10.13
N SER A 319 -22.67 13.01 11.11
CA SER A 319 -24.13 12.95 11.02
C SER A 319 -24.69 13.79 9.88
N GLU A 320 -23.92 14.75 9.37
CA GLU A 320 -24.35 15.59 8.25
C GLU A 320 -24.29 14.87 6.91
N TYR A 321 -23.67 13.67 6.87
CA TYR A 321 -23.40 12.95 5.63
C TYR A 321 -24.08 11.58 5.56
N ILE A 322 -24.88 11.26 6.56
CA ILE A 322 -25.59 9.98 6.61
C ILE A 322 -27.04 10.14 6.17
#